data_ec5daf8a60ccaed43a7f9b2f6cc193ec
#
_entry.id   ec5daf8a60ccaed43a7f9b2f6cc193ec
#
_cell.length_a   1.000
_cell.length_b   1.000
_cell.length_c   1.000
_cell.angle_alpha   90.00
_cell.angle_beta   90.00
_cell.angle_gamma   90.00
#
_symmetry.space_group_name_H-M   'P 1'
#
loop_
_entity.id
_entity.type
_entity.pdbx_description
1 polymer ?
#
loop_
_entity_poly.entity_id
_entity_poly.type
_entity_poly.pdbx_seq_one_letter_code
_entity_poly.pdbx_strand_id
1 'polypeptide(L)'
;MINISEVIETNKMIEQENLDVRTITMGINLLDCAATDVDVLCQNIYNKITRLAKNLVKTGEDISKEFGIPIVNKRISITPISLVGGSACKTTDDYVKIAKTLDKCAKELGVNFLGGYSAIVSKGMSKSDELLIRSIPQALAQTDFICSSINVGSTKTGINMDAVRLMGQIIKDTAEATKDQGSLGCAKLVVLCNAPDDNPFMAGAFHGVSEADAVISVGVSGPGVVKYALESVRGESFEVLCETIKRTAFKITRVGQLVACLLYTSPSPRD
;
A
#
# COMPACT_ATOMS: atom_id res chain seq x y z
N MET A 1 -21.40 8.35 16.11
CA MET A 1 -22.72 8.57 15.45
C MET A 1 -22.45 9.52 14.29
N ILE A 2 -22.75 9.12 13.06
CA ILE A 2 -22.55 9.94 11.85
C ILE A 2 -23.59 11.06 11.87
N ASN A 3 -23.15 12.30 11.78
CA ASN A 3 -24.02 13.47 11.77
C ASN A 3 -24.43 13.80 10.32
N ILE A 4 -25.71 14.01 10.08
CA ILE A 4 -26.24 14.35 8.75
C ILE A 4 -25.55 15.57 8.14
N SER A 5 -25.19 16.57 8.94
CA SER A 5 -24.46 17.76 8.47
C SER A 5 -23.05 17.39 7.94
N GLU A 6 -22.41 16.38 8.50
CA GLU A 6 -21.09 15.91 8.04
C GLU A 6 -21.18 15.18 6.70
N VAL A 7 -22.24 14.42 6.48
CA VAL A 7 -22.54 13.77 5.19
C VAL A 7 -22.81 14.81 4.10
N ILE A 8 -23.62 15.83 4.40
CA ILE A 8 -23.93 16.91 3.45
C ILE A 8 -22.64 17.70 3.10
N GLU A 9 -21.79 18.01 4.09
CA GLU A 9 -20.53 18.69 3.86
C GLU A 9 -19.56 17.85 3.02
N THR A 10 -19.50 16.55 3.27
CA THR A 10 -18.71 15.59 2.49
C THR A 10 -19.16 15.53 1.03
N ASN A 11 -20.48 15.42 0.78
CA ASN A 11 -21.03 15.44 -0.58
C ASN A 11 -20.69 16.73 -1.32
N LYS A 12 -20.79 17.87 -0.65
CA LYS A 12 -20.38 19.17 -1.24
C LYS A 12 -18.90 19.18 -1.63
N MET A 13 -18.03 18.64 -0.79
CA MET A 13 -16.60 18.54 -1.08
C MET A 13 -16.31 17.61 -2.27
N ILE A 14 -17.07 16.53 -2.42
CA ILE A 14 -16.94 15.61 -3.56
C ILE A 14 -17.41 16.25 -4.85
N GLU A 15 -18.64 16.83 -4.86
CA GLU A 15 -19.26 17.35 -6.06
C GLU A 15 -18.66 18.68 -6.55
N GLN A 16 -18.29 19.58 -5.63
CA GLN A 16 -17.86 20.94 -5.95
C GLN A 16 -16.35 21.15 -5.80
N GLU A 17 -15.72 20.45 -4.86
CA GLU A 17 -14.31 20.68 -4.50
C GLU A 17 -13.39 19.56 -5.01
N ASN A 18 -13.91 18.60 -5.81
CA ASN A 18 -13.18 17.47 -6.39
C ASN A 18 -12.43 16.61 -5.35
N LEU A 19 -13.07 16.37 -4.20
CA LEU A 19 -12.56 15.44 -3.20
C LEU A 19 -12.76 14.02 -3.69
N ASP A 20 -11.71 13.20 -3.64
CA ASP A 20 -11.81 11.76 -3.83
C ASP A 20 -11.10 11.00 -2.69
N VAL A 21 -11.61 9.81 -2.37
CA VAL A 21 -10.89 8.84 -1.56
C VAL A 21 -10.01 8.04 -2.50
N ARG A 22 -8.73 8.37 -2.50
CA ARG A 22 -7.76 7.83 -3.44
C ARG A 22 -7.59 6.34 -3.29
N THR A 23 -7.62 5.86 -2.04
CA THR A 23 -7.41 4.46 -1.74
C THR A 23 -7.92 4.06 -0.37
N ILE A 24 -8.36 2.82 -0.27
CA ILE A 24 -8.37 2.05 0.97
C ILE A 24 -7.31 0.96 0.87
N THR A 25 -6.44 0.87 1.86
CA THR A 25 -5.36 -0.12 1.91
C THR A 25 -5.51 -0.95 3.17
N MET A 26 -5.66 -2.27 3.02
CA MET A 26 -5.66 -3.20 4.14
C MET A 26 -4.25 -3.68 4.40
N GLY A 27 -3.68 -3.31 5.54
CA GLY A 27 -2.42 -3.85 6.06
C GLY A 27 -2.65 -5.20 6.72
N ILE A 28 -1.85 -6.21 6.40
CA ILE A 28 -1.96 -7.57 6.96
C ILE A 28 -0.60 -8.03 7.44
N ASN A 29 -0.52 -8.39 8.73
CA ASN A 29 0.67 -9.01 9.29
C ASN A 29 0.75 -10.48 8.83
N LEU A 30 1.92 -10.91 8.34
CA LEU A 30 2.17 -12.27 7.87
C LEU A 30 3.23 -13.01 8.69
N LEU A 31 3.68 -12.49 9.82
CA LEU A 31 4.74 -13.13 10.63
C LEU A 31 4.31 -14.50 11.15
N ASP A 32 3.05 -14.68 11.47
CA ASP A 32 2.46 -15.96 11.91
C ASP A 32 2.32 -16.99 10.78
N CYS A 33 2.47 -16.57 9.52
CA CYS A 33 2.48 -17.48 8.37
C CYS A 33 3.82 -18.16 8.15
N ALA A 34 4.90 -17.72 8.84
CA ALA A 34 6.25 -18.24 8.64
C ALA A 34 6.30 -19.76 8.81
N ALA A 35 7.06 -20.42 7.93
CA ALA A 35 7.26 -21.86 7.90
C ALA A 35 8.68 -22.19 7.43
N THR A 36 9.10 -23.42 7.54
CA THR A 36 10.39 -23.91 7.04
C THR A 36 10.31 -24.45 5.62
N ASP A 37 9.10 -24.69 5.14
CA ASP A 37 8.79 -25.15 3.79
C ASP A 37 8.05 -24.06 3.02
N VAL A 38 8.46 -23.83 1.77
CA VAL A 38 7.92 -22.76 0.90
C VAL A 38 6.46 -23.02 0.52
N ASP A 39 6.06 -24.27 0.32
CA ASP A 39 4.68 -24.60 -0.06
C ASP A 39 3.73 -24.37 1.10
N VAL A 40 4.14 -24.76 2.30
CA VAL A 40 3.39 -24.50 3.54
C VAL A 40 3.28 -22.99 3.77
N LEU A 41 4.39 -22.26 3.61
CA LEU A 41 4.41 -20.80 3.72
C LEU A 41 3.42 -20.15 2.74
N CYS A 42 3.47 -20.53 1.46
CA CYS A 42 2.56 -20.02 0.44
C CYS A 42 1.09 -20.32 0.77
N GLN A 43 0.79 -21.51 1.28
CA GLN A 43 -0.58 -21.88 1.67
C GLN A 43 -1.07 -21.06 2.87
N ASN A 44 -0.22 -20.85 3.88
CA ASN A 44 -0.55 -20.03 5.04
C ASN A 44 -0.83 -18.58 4.63
N ILE A 45 0.02 -18.00 3.79
CA ILE A 45 -0.15 -16.64 3.24
C ILE A 45 -1.48 -16.54 2.47
N TYR A 46 -1.73 -17.48 1.56
CA TYR A 46 -2.95 -17.51 0.78
C TYR A 46 -4.20 -17.56 1.67
N ASN A 47 -4.24 -18.48 2.63
CA ASN A 47 -5.36 -18.66 3.53
C ASN A 47 -5.62 -17.39 4.38
N LYS A 48 -4.56 -16.77 4.90
CA LYS A 48 -4.69 -15.57 5.75
C LYS A 48 -5.18 -14.37 4.95
N ILE A 49 -4.57 -14.07 3.81
CA ILE A 49 -4.95 -12.93 2.98
C ILE A 49 -6.37 -13.07 2.46
N THR A 50 -6.74 -14.22 1.91
CA THR A 50 -8.09 -14.45 1.36
C THR A 50 -9.16 -14.40 2.44
N ARG A 51 -8.87 -14.90 3.65
CA ARG A 51 -9.79 -14.81 4.79
C ARG A 51 -10.01 -13.38 5.25
N LEU A 52 -8.93 -12.60 5.47
CA LEU A 52 -9.03 -11.26 6.04
C LEU A 52 -9.56 -10.23 5.05
N ALA A 53 -9.13 -10.29 3.78
CA ALA A 53 -9.50 -9.30 2.77
C ALA A 53 -10.75 -9.68 1.94
N LYS A 54 -11.44 -10.76 2.28
CA LYS A 54 -12.58 -11.31 1.53
C LYS A 54 -13.63 -10.27 1.13
N ASN A 55 -13.95 -9.36 2.04
CA ASN A 55 -15.02 -8.38 1.84
C ASN A 55 -14.48 -6.96 1.51
N LEU A 56 -13.15 -6.74 1.47
CA LEU A 56 -12.56 -5.40 1.30
C LEU A 56 -13.10 -4.65 0.08
N VAL A 57 -13.10 -5.30 -1.08
CA VAL A 57 -13.55 -4.69 -2.34
C VAL A 57 -15.04 -4.42 -2.30
N LYS A 58 -15.84 -5.41 -1.91
CA LYS A 58 -17.30 -5.26 -1.82
C LYS A 58 -17.69 -4.14 -0.87
N THR A 59 -17.14 -4.12 0.34
CA THR A 59 -17.43 -3.07 1.33
C THR A 59 -17.05 -1.68 0.80
N GLY A 60 -15.90 -1.54 0.13
CA GLY A 60 -15.52 -0.28 -0.51
C GLY A 60 -16.48 0.16 -1.60
N GLU A 61 -17.01 -0.75 -2.39
CA GLU A 61 -18.01 -0.45 -3.41
C GLU A 61 -19.37 -0.10 -2.83
N ASP A 62 -19.80 -0.78 -1.79
CA ASP A 62 -21.06 -0.52 -1.08
C ASP A 62 -21.02 0.88 -0.45
N ILE A 63 -19.93 1.26 0.21
CA ILE A 63 -19.72 2.62 0.74
C ILE A 63 -19.75 3.67 -0.38
N SER A 64 -19.09 3.38 -1.50
CA SER A 64 -19.04 4.28 -2.64
C SER A 64 -20.46 4.53 -3.21
N LYS A 65 -21.29 3.49 -3.28
CA LYS A 65 -22.68 3.59 -3.77
C LYS A 65 -23.62 4.26 -2.77
N GLU A 66 -23.52 3.92 -1.49
CA GLU A 66 -24.44 4.38 -0.45
C GLU A 66 -24.21 5.86 -0.09
N PHE A 67 -22.94 6.27 0.00
CA PHE A 67 -22.56 7.61 0.47
C PHE A 67 -22.10 8.54 -0.67
N GLY A 68 -22.07 8.07 -1.91
CA GLY A 68 -21.59 8.86 -3.05
C GLY A 68 -20.09 9.20 -3.00
N ILE A 69 -19.29 8.54 -2.11
CA ILE A 69 -17.86 8.81 -1.93
C ILE A 69 -17.06 7.90 -2.89
N PRO A 70 -16.43 8.45 -3.94
CA PRO A 70 -15.67 7.63 -4.88
C PRO A 70 -14.41 7.07 -4.20
N ILE A 71 -14.30 5.75 -4.13
CA ILE A 71 -13.09 5.04 -3.68
C ILE A 71 -12.38 4.46 -4.89
N VAL A 72 -11.33 5.17 -5.33
CA VAL A 72 -10.66 4.88 -6.60
C VAL A 72 -9.93 3.53 -6.58
N ASN A 73 -9.19 3.24 -5.51
CA ASN A 73 -8.40 2.02 -5.41
C ASN A 73 -8.64 1.26 -4.10
N LYS A 74 -8.69 -0.07 -4.21
CA LYS A 74 -8.71 -1.02 -3.08
C LYS A 74 -7.42 -1.81 -3.14
N ARG A 75 -6.63 -1.81 -2.06
CA ARG A 75 -5.26 -2.32 -2.04
C ARG A 75 -4.99 -3.14 -0.79
N ILE A 76 -3.97 -4.00 -0.87
CA ILE A 76 -3.44 -4.74 0.27
C ILE A 76 -1.97 -4.39 0.44
N SER A 77 -1.52 -4.20 1.67
CA SER A 77 -0.12 -4.14 2.06
C SER A 77 0.18 -5.25 3.06
N ILE A 78 1.32 -5.90 2.94
CA ILE A 78 1.69 -7.03 3.80
C ILE A 78 3.05 -6.79 4.46
N THR A 79 3.32 -7.52 5.52
CA THR A 79 4.66 -7.56 6.13
C THR A 79 5.73 -7.81 5.05
N PRO A 80 6.88 -7.11 5.09
CA PRO A 80 7.96 -7.34 4.13
C PRO A 80 8.30 -8.82 3.99
N ILE A 81 8.16 -9.36 2.79
CA ILE A 81 8.31 -10.80 2.50
C ILE A 81 9.72 -11.31 2.80
N SER A 82 10.74 -10.45 2.76
CA SER A 82 12.10 -10.87 3.15
C SER A 82 12.17 -11.36 4.60
N LEU A 83 11.33 -10.83 5.49
CA LEU A 83 11.25 -11.25 6.89
C LEU A 83 10.51 -12.58 7.05
N VAL A 84 9.40 -12.72 6.34
CA VAL A 84 8.51 -13.90 6.43
C VAL A 84 9.12 -15.11 5.72
N GLY A 85 9.75 -14.89 4.56
CA GLY A 85 10.37 -15.93 3.74
C GLY A 85 11.73 -16.44 4.22
N GLY A 86 12.33 -15.77 5.21
CA GLY A 86 13.73 -16.02 5.59
C GLY A 86 14.04 -17.44 6.04
N SER A 87 13.09 -18.14 6.63
CA SER A 87 13.25 -19.54 7.08
C SER A 87 12.97 -20.58 5.99
N ALA A 88 12.09 -20.26 5.03
CA ALA A 88 11.66 -21.17 3.99
C ALA A 88 12.47 -21.06 2.69
N CYS A 89 12.77 -19.82 2.26
CA CYS A 89 13.37 -19.56 0.96
C CYS A 89 14.89 -19.75 0.96
N LYS A 90 15.37 -20.58 0.03
CA LYS A 90 16.80 -20.84 -0.17
C LYS A 90 17.30 -20.34 -1.51
N THR A 91 16.40 -20.08 -2.44
CA THR A 91 16.68 -19.65 -3.82
C THR A 91 15.81 -18.45 -4.21
N THR A 92 16.16 -17.79 -5.31
CA THR A 92 15.35 -16.72 -5.92
C THR A 92 14.00 -17.25 -6.41
N ASP A 93 13.96 -18.49 -6.90
CA ASP A 93 12.73 -19.12 -7.41
C ASP A 93 11.70 -19.37 -6.31
N ASP A 94 12.14 -19.63 -5.07
CA ASP A 94 11.25 -19.75 -3.91
C ASP A 94 10.51 -18.41 -3.67
N TYR A 95 11.23 -17.29 -3.78
CA TYR A 95 10.61 -15.97 -3.67
C TYR A 95 9.65 -15.66 -4.83
N VAL A 96 10.00 -16.06 -6.05
CA VAL A 96 9.09 -15.94 -7.22
C VAL A 96 7.80 -16.75 -6.99
N LYS A 97 7.88 -17.92 -6.36
CA LYS A 97 6.71 -18.72 -6.00
C LYS A 97 5.80 -18.00 -5.02
N ILE A 98 6.38 -17.33 -4.01
CA ILE A 98 5.61 -16.48 -3.10
C ILE A 98 4.95 -15.33 -3.87
N ALA A 99 5.67 -14.64 -4.76
CA ALA A 99 5.09 -13.56 -5.58
C ALA A 99 3.88 -14.02 -6.40
N LYS A 100 3.95 -15.19 -7.01
CA LYS A 100 2.81 -15.80 -7.74
C LYS A 100 1.63 -16.12 -6.84
N THR A 101 1.89 -16.58 -5.62
CA THR A 101 0.84 -16.83 -4.63
C THR A 101 0.14 -15.53 -4.24
N LEU A 102 0.90 -14.47 -3.99
CA LEU A 102 0.37 -13.13 -3.70
C LEU A 102 -0.45 -12.58 -4.87
N ASP A 103 0.03 -12.75 -6.10
CA ASP A 103 -0.68 -12.32 -7.31
C ASP A 103 -2.01 -13.07 -7.50
N LYS A 104 -2.01 -14.38 -7.19
CA LYS A 104 -3.24 -15.17 -7.16
C LYS A 104 -4.24 -14.63 -6.15
N CYS A 105 -3.80 -14.29 -4.92
CA CYS A 105 -4.66 -13.66 -3.92
C CYS A 105 -5.25 -12.34 -4.43
N ALA A 106 -4.41 -11.48 -5.03
CA ALA A 106 -4.85 -10.19 -5.56
C ALA A 106 -5.91 -10.33 -6.66
N LYS A 107 -5.73 -11.29 -7.56
CA LYS A 107 -6.70 -11.61 -8.63
C LYS A 107 -8.02 -12.11 -8.08
N GLU A 108 -7.99 -13.03 -7.14
CA GLU A 108 -9.18 -13.63 -6.55
C GLU A 108 -10.00 -12.63 -5.73
N LEU A 109 -9.33 -11.75 -4.99
CA LEU A 109 -9.96 -10.71 -4.18
C LEU A 109 -10.41 -9.49 -5.01
N GLY A 110 -9.94 -9.34 -6.25
CA GLY A 110 -10.25 -8.21 -7.12
C GLY A 110 -9.62 -6.90 -6.68
N VAL A 111 -8.51 -6.94 -5.93
CA VAL A 111 -7.80 -5.72 -5.51
C VAL A 111 -6.93 -5.17 -6.64
N ASN A 112 -6.73 -3.86 -6.64
CA ASN A 112 -5.97 -3.19 -7.70
C ASN A 112 -4.45 -3.46 -7.59
N PHE A 113 -3.91 -3.53 -6.36
CA PHE A 113 -2.49 -3.79 -6.11
C PHE A 113 -2.30 -4.49 -4.77
N LEU A 114 -1.20 -5.25 -4.67
CA LEU A 114 -0.70 -5.85 -3.45
C LEU A 114 0.78 -5.48 -3.26
N GLY A 115 1.08 -4.72 -2.22
CA GLY A 115 2.44 -4.30 -1.85
C GLY A 115 2.98 -5.10 -0.67
N GLY A 116 4.31 -5.10 -0.52
CA GLY A 116 5.00 -5.82 0.56
C GLY A 116 5.91 -6.95 0.06
N TYR A 117 6.05 -7.11 -1.26
CA TYR A 117 7.17 -7.88 -1.81
C TYR A 117 8.46 -7.08 -1.65
N SER A 118 8.90 -6.94 -0.40
CA SER A 118 9.78 -5.86 0.06
C SER A 118 10.88 -6.38 0.98
N ALA A 119 11.97 -5.59 1.08
CA ALA A 119 13.03 -5.78 2.06
C ALA A 119 13.46 -4.44 2.68
N ILE A 120 13.84 -4.46 3.96
CA ILE A 120 14.34 -3.30 4.69
C ILE A 120 15.81 -3.54 4.98
N VAL A 121 16.69 -2.95 4.16
CA VAL A 121 18.14 -3.19 4.15
C VAL A 121 18.97 -2.01 4.63
N SER A 122 18.34 -1.03 5.28
CA SER A 122 19.03 0.15 5.82
C SER A 122 20.08 -0.18 6.89
N LYS A 123 19.86 -1.23 7.68
CA LYS A 123 20.79 -1.68 8.73
C LYS A 123 21.84 -2.70 8.25
N GLY A 124 21.76 -3.11 7.02
CA GLY A 124 22.51 -4.21 6.43
C GLY A 124 21.58 -5.15 5.67
N MET A 125 22.14 -6.00 4.86
CA MET A 125 21.42 -6.91 3.98
C MET A 125 21.68 -8.35 4.41
N SER A 126 20.64 -9.07 4.81
CA SER A 126 20.71 -10.51 5.09
C SER A 126 20.73 -11.31 3.78
N LYS A 127 21.04 -12.60 3.87
CA LYS A 127 20.94 -13.51 2.71
C LYS A 127 19.51 -13.60 2.16
N SER A 128 18.53 -13.56 3.03
CA SER A 128 17.11 -13.54 2.68
C SER A 128 16.75 -12.28 1.88
N ASP A 129 17.21 -11.11 2.33
CA ASP A 129 16.99 -9.85 1.63
C ASP A 129 17.63 -9.86 0.25
N GLU A 130 18.86 -10.35 0.13
CA GLU A 130 19.57 -10.45 -1.14
C GLU A 130 18.84 -11.37 -2.13
N LEU A 131 18.38 -12.54 -1.69
CA LEU A 131 17.63 -13.48 -2.51
C LEU A 131 16.32 -12.85 -3.01
N LEU A 132 15.56 -12.18 -2.12
CA LEU A 132 14.35 -11.48 -2.52
C LEU A 132 14.66 -10.38 -3.55
N ILE A 133 15.67 -9.53 -3.29
CA ILE A 133 16.04 -8.43 -4.20
C ILE A 133 16.41 -8.98 -5.58
N ARG A 134 17.20 -10.03 -5.64
CA ARG A 134 17.59 -10.68 -6.92
C ARG A 134 16.42 -11.36 -7.65
N SER A 135 15.36 -11.72 -6.94
CA SER A 135 14.16 -12.31 -7.55
C SER A 135 13.21 -11.28 -8.18
N ILE A 136 13.35 -9.98 -7.86
CA ILE A 136 12.43 -8.91 -8.28
C ILE A 136 12.19 -8.87 -9.78
N PRO A 137 13.21 -8.89 -10.67
CA PRO A 137 12.99 -8.82 -12.10
C PRO A 137 12.07 -9.94 -12.60
N GLN A 138 12.33 -11.17 -12.17
CA GLN A 138 11.55 -12.34 -12.56
C GLN A 138 10.16 -12.34 -11.92
N ALA A 139 10.04 -11.94 -10.65
CA ALA A 139 8.77 -11.84 -9.95
C ALA A 139 7.84 -10.83 -10.62
N LEU A 140 8.32 -9.61 -10.91
CA LEU A 140 7.51 -8.56 -11.51
C LEU A 140 7.18 -8.81 -12.99
N ALA A 141 8.01 -9.58 -13.71
CA ALA A 141 7.70 -10.01 -15.06
C ALA A 141 6.60 -11.08 -15.13
N GLN A 142 6.44 -11.89 -14.07
CA GLN A 142 5.50 -13.00 -13.99
C GLN A 142 4.24 -12.71 -13.17
N THR A 143 4.05 -11.47 -12.71
CA THR A 143 2.90 -11.04 -11.89
C THR A 143 2.33 -9.72 -12.38
N ASP A 144 1.01 -9.54 -12.20
CA ASP A 144 0.29 -8.36 -12.68
C ASP A 144 0.09 -7.31 -11.58
N PHE A 145 -0.25 -7.74 -10.36
CA PHE A 145 -0.73 -6.87 -9.27
C PHE A 145 0.29 -6.61 -8.16
N ILE A 146 1.45 -7.29 -8.20
CA ILE A 146 2.46 -7.21 -7.15
C ILE A 146 3.30 -5.96 -7.31
N CYS A 147 3.49 -5.24 -6.18
CA CYS A 147 4.41 -4.12 -6.08
C CYS A 147 5.55 -4.46 -5.10
N SER A 148 6.74 -3.98 -5.43
CA SER A 148 7.96 -4.21 -4.65
C SER A 148 8.57 -2.90 -4.16
N SER A 149 9.16 -2.93 -2.98
CA SER A 149 9.91 -1.79 -2.44
C SER A 149 11.10 -2.24 -1.62
N ILE A 150 12.20 -1.50 -1.74
CA ILE A 150 13.42 -1.74 -0.98
C ILE A 150 13.81 -0.47 -0.24
N ASN A 151 13.81 -0.52 1.10
CA ASN A 151 14.25 0.61 1.91
C ASN A 151 15.76 0.50 2.20
N VAL A 152 16.56 1.34 1.52
CA VAL A 152 18.02 1.29 1.54
C VAL A 152 18.68 2.21 2.58
N GLY A 153 17.92 3.04 3.26
CA GLY A 153 18.50 3.99 4.23
C GLY A 153 17.52 4.47 5.28
N SER A 154 18.05 4.98 6.36
CA SER A 154 17.30 5.65 7.42
C SER A 154 18.13 6.76 8.09
N THR A 155 17.47 7.70 8.75
CA THR A 155 18.16 8.74 9.56
C THR A 155 19.01 8.16 10.69
N LYS A 156 18.70 6.93 11.15
CA LYS A 156 19.45 6.25 12.23
C LYS A 156 20.67 5.51 11.73
N THR A 157 20.64 4.95 10.53
CA THR A 157 21.67 4.03 10.02
C THR A 157 22.44 4.58 8.83
N GLY A 158 22.02 5.72 8.26
CA GLY A 158 22.55 6.23 6.99
C GLY A 158 22.04 5.44 5.80
N ILE A 159 22.76 5.50 4.68
CA ILE A 159 22.41 4.87 3.42
C ILE A 159 23.30 3.63 3.19
N ASN A 160 22.70 2.49 2.90
CA ASN A 160 23.40 1.27 2.50
C ASN A 160 23.79 1.36 1.02
N MET A 161 25.03 1.78 0.74
CA MET A 161 25.50 2.00 -0.63
C MET A 161 25.63 0.70 -1.44
N ASP A 162 25.87 -0.44 -0.80
CA ASP A 162 25.87 -1.75 -1.49
C ASP A 162 24.48 -2.12 -1.96
N ALA A 163 23.46 -1.85 -1.16
CA ALA A 163 22.06 -2.03 -1.57
C ALA A 163 21.68 -1.05 -2.70
N VAL A 164 22.12 0.21 -2.65
CA VAL A 164 21.89 1.19 -3.73
C VAL A 164 22.50 0.71 -5.05
N ARG A 165 23.75 0.23 -5.02
CA ARG A 165 24.41 -0.32 -6.19
C ARG A 165 23.69 -1.53 -6.75
N LEU A 166 23.29 -2.46 -5.88
CA LEU A 166 22.51 -3.63 -6.29
C LEU A 166 21.18 -3.23 -6.92
N MET A 167 20.44 -2.28 -6.30
CA MET A 167 19.17 -1.80 -6.83
C MET A 167 19.29 -1.14 -8.20
N GLY A 168 20.40 -0.43 -8.47
CA GLY A 168 20.66 0.10 -9.81
C GLY A 168 20.71 -1.00 -10.88
N GLN A 169 21.34 -2.14 -10.58
CA GLN A 169 21.35 -3.30 -11.48
C GLN A 169 19.95 -3.94 -11.58
N ILE A 170 19.27 -4.14 -10.46
CA ILE A 170 17.92 -4.75 -10.41
C ILE A 170 16.90 -3.93 -11.22
N ILE A 171 16.95 -2.60 -11.15
CA ILE A 171 16.06 -1.73 -11.96
C ILE A 171 16.31 -1.97 -13.45
N LYS A 172 17.58 -2.02 -13.88
CA LYS A 172 17.94 -2.30 -15.28
C LYS A 172 17.45 -3.69 -15.71
N ASP A 173 17.68 -4.71 -14.88
CA ASP A 173 17.26 -6.08 -15.15
C ASP A 173 15.72 -6.19 -15.20
N THR A 174 15.02 -5.45 -14.35
CA THR A 174 13.55 -5.38 -14.36
C THR A 174 13.01 -4.72 -15.62
N ALA A 175 13.67 -3.64 -16.08
CA ALA A 175 13.30 -2.97 -17.33
C ALA A 175 13.45 -3.93 -18.52
N GLU A 176 14.56 -4.67 -18.58
CA GLU A 176 14.82 -5.65 -19.64
C GLU A 176 13.84 -6.83 -19.58
N ALA A 177 13.59 -7.37 -18.37
CA ALA A 177 12.68 -8.50 -18.18
C ALA A 177 11.22 -8.18 -18.54
N THR A 178 10.84 -6.91 -18.52
CA THR A 178 9.46 -6.45 -18.83
C THR A 178 9.38 -5.56 -20.07
N LYS A 179 10.41 -5.56 -20.93
CA LYS A 179 10.50 -4.69 -22.12
C LYS A 179 9.31 -4.84 -23.07
N ASP A 180 8.85 -6.07 -23.29
CA ASP A 180 7.72 -6.36 -24.16
C ASP A 180 6.37 -5.85 -23.62
N GLN A 181 6.34 -5.46 -22.34
CA GLN A 181 5.21 -4.82 -21.66
C GLN A 181 5.47 -3.32 -21.38
N GLY A 182 6.33 -2.69 -22.16
CA GLY A 182 6.71 -1.28 -21.98
C GLY A 182 7.50 -1.01 -20.70
N SER A 183 8.26 -2.00 -20.22
CA SER A 183 9.02 -1.93 -18.94
C SER A 183 8.17 -1.61 -17.71
N LEU A 184 6.90 -2.06 -17.70
CA LEU A 184 5.93 -1.77 -16.65
C LEU A 184 6.38 -2.29 -15.27
N GLY A 185 7.26 -3.29 -15.21
CA GLY A 185 7.84 -3.78 -13.95
C GLY A 185 8.52 -2.66 -13.14
N CYS A 186 9.15 -1.69 -13.83
CA CYS A 186 9.79 -0.55 -13.15
C CYS A 186 8.78 0.39 -12.48
N ALA A 187 7.56 0.50 -12.98
CA ALA A 187 6.50 1.29 -12.35
C ALA A 187 5.95 0.62 -11.07
N LYS A 188 6.19 -0.69 -10.89
CA LYS A 188 5.81 -1.47 -9.71
C LYS A 188 6.93 -1.63 -8.69
N LEU A 189 8.12 -1.02 -8.93
CA LEU A 189 9.31 -1.11 -8.08
C LEU A 189 9.69 0.27 -7.54
N VAL A 190 9.88 0.38 -6.22
CA VAL A 190 10.31 1.63 -5.58
C VAL A 190 11.52 1.37 -4.68
N VAL A 191 12.52 2.25 -4.78
CA VAL A 191 13.63 2.32 -3.83
C VAL A 191 13.37 3.46 -2.87
N LEU A 192 13.28 3.15 -1.59
CA LEU A 192 12.94 4.08 -0.53
C LEU A 192 14.19 4.40 0.33
N CYS A 193 14.22 5.61 0.84
CA CYS A 193 15.15 6.02 1.89
C CYS A 193 14.37 6.71 3.00
N ASN A 194 14.59 6.30 4.23
CA ASN A 194 13.89 6.83 5.41
C ASN A 194 12.36 6.64 5.35
N ALA A 195 11.91 5.49 4.84
CA ALA A 195 10.51 5.12 4.91
C ALA A 195 10.06 4.98 6.38
N PRO A 196 8.81 5.34 6.70
CA PRO A 196 8.23 5.08 8.02
C PRO A 196 8.14 3.57 8.30
N ASP A 197 7.93 3.20 9.57
CA ASP A 197 7.86 1.80 10.00
C ASP A 197 6.66 1.07 9.39
N ASP A 198 5.56 1.78 9.12
CA ASP A 198 4.42 1.33 8.32
C ASP A 198 4.19 2.28 7.14
N ASN A 199 4.01 1.74 5.96
CA ASN A 199 3.83 2.54 4.74
C ASN A 199 2.71 1.98 3.87
N PRO A 200 1.49 2.55 3.91
CA PRO A 200 0.38 2.09 3.08
C PRO A 200 0.41 2.61 1.64
N PHE A 201 1.42 3.40 1.25
CA PHE A 201 1.47 4.04 -0.07
C PHE A 201 2.06 3.13 -1.15
N MET A 202 1.27 2.80 -2.16
CA MET A 202 1.71 2.09 -3.37
C MET A 202 2.53 3.04 -4.30
N ALA A 203 3.53 2.54 -5.05
CA ALA A 203 3.95 1.13 -5.18
C ALA A 203 4.81 0.63 -4.00
N GLY A 204 5.34 1.49 -3.15
CA GLY A 204 6.24 1.15 -2.06
C GLY A 204 5.58 0.66 -0.77
N ALA A 205 4.32 0.24 -0.80
CA ALA A 205 3.58 -0.15 0.40
C ALA A 205 4.14 -1.41 1.06
N PHE A 206 4.17 -1.38 2.38
CA PHE A 206 4.39 -2.55 3.24
C PHE A 206 3.73 -2.31 4.59
N HIS A 207 3.36 -3.38 5.27
CA HIS A 207 2.77 -3.34 6.61
C HIS A 207 3.86 -3.51 7.66
N GLY A 208 3.90 -2.59 8.62
CA GLY A 208 4.90 -2.57 9.69
C GLY A 208 4.79 -3.79 10.60
N VAL A 209 5.94 -4.30 11.07
CA VAL A 209 5.99 -5.47 11.95
C VAL A 209 5.46 -5.20 13.36
N SER A 210 5.40 -3.94 13.77
CA SER A 210 4.88 -3.49 15.07
C SER A 210 3.40 -3.11 15.03
N GLU A 211 2.78 -3.14 13.86
CA GLU A 211 1.38 -2.82 13.67
C GLU A 211 0.46 -3.99 14.04
N ALA A 212 -0.83 -3.71 14.20
CA ALA A 212 -1.84 -4.73 14.48
C ALA A 212 -1.94 -5.78 13.36
N ASP A 213 -2.53 -6.94 13.65
CA ASP A 213 -2.64 -8.07 12.72
C ASP A 213 -3.33 -7.69 11.40
N ALA A 214 -4.33 -6.82 11.46
CA ALA A 214 -4.98 -6.23 10.31
C ALA A 214 -5.39 -4.77 10.58
N VAL A 215 -5.05 -3.87 9.66
CA VAL A 215 -5.33 -2.43 9.74
C VAL A 215 -5.88 -1.93 8.42
N ILE A 216 -6.79 -0.96 8.45
CA ILE A 216 -7.27 -0.28 7.26
C ILE A 216 -6.78 1.16 7.26
N SER A 217 -6.04 1.54 6.24
CA SER A 217 -5.57 2.90 5.99
C SER A 217 -6.37 3.55 4.87
N VAL A 218 -6.88 4.76 5.11
CA VAL A 218 -7.65 5.53 4.13
C VAL A 218 -6.81 6.70 3.62
N GLY A 219 -6.56 6.73 2.32
CA GLY A 219 -5.84 7.79 1.66
C GLY A 219 -6.79 8.73 0.92
N VAL A 220 -6.87 9.99 1.35
CA VAL A 220 -7.75 11.01 0.75
C VAL A 220 -6.91 11.98 -0.10
N SER A 221 -7.42 12.35 -1.29
CA SER A 221 -6.77 13.34 -2.15
C SER A 221 -7.15 14.75 -1.72
N GLY A 222 -6.17 15.49 -1.18
CA GLY A 222 -6.37 16.84 -0.66
C GLY A 222 -6.06 18.01 -1.60
N PRO A 223 -5.12 17.89 -2.57
CA PRO A 223 -4.62 19.05 -3.33
C PRO A 223 -5.71 19.81 -4.10
N GLY A 224 -6.67 19.11 -4.71
CA GLY A 224 -7.79 19.72 -5.43
C GLY A 224 -8.68 20.56 -4.53
N VAL A 225 -9.02 20.03 -3.37
CA VAL A 225 -9.86 20.68 -2.36
C VAL A 225 -9.15 21.94 -1.81
N VAL A 226 -7.86 21.83 -1.50
CA VAL A 226 -7.06 22.97 -1.02
C VAL A 226 -6.96 24.05 -2.09
N LYS A 227 -6.74 23.69 -3.36
CA LYS A 227 -6.70 24.64 -4.48
C LYS A 227 -8.03 25.39 -4.59
N TYR A 228 -9.15 24.69 -4.59
CA TYR A 228 -10.47 25.31 -4.67
C TYR A 228 -10.73 26.27 -3.50
N ALA A 229 -10.39 25.86 -2.28
CA ALA A 229 -10.53 26.71 -1.08
C ALA A 229 -9.66 27.97 -1.16
N LEU A 230 -8.44 27.87 -1.68
CA LEU A 230 -7.55 29.03 -1.86
C LEU A 230 -8.01 29.98 -2.97
N GLU A 231 -8.64 29.47 -4.02
CA GLU A 231 -9.23 30.33 -5.07
C GLU A 231 -10.33 31.25 -4.52
N SER A 232 -11.10 30.78 -3.53
CA SER A 232 -12.15 31.57 -2.89
C SER A 232 -11.65 32.75 -2.03
N VAL A 233 -10.39 32.72 -1.59
CA VAL A 233 -9.73 33.72 -0.77
C VAL A 233 -8.55 34.39 -1.49
N ARG A 234 -8.60 34.39 -2.82
CA ARG A 234 -7.54 34.98 -3.66
C ARG A 234 -7.43 36.48 -3.43
N GLY A 235 -6.25 36.96 -3.06
CA GLY A 235 -5.97 38.36 -2.77
C GLY A 235 -6.12 38.77 -1.30
N GLU A 236 -6.54 37.85 -0.44
CA GLU A 236 -6.59 38.03 1.01
C GLU A 236 -5.19 37.98 1.66
N SER A 237 -5.12 38.34 2.95
CA SER A 237 -3.86 38.32 3.71
C SER A 237 -3.30 36.89 3.86
N PHE A 238 -1.98 36.79 4.09
CA PHE A 238 -1.31 35.51 4.34
C PHE A 238 -1.91 34.75 5.52
N GLU A 239 -2.38 35.44 6.55
CA GLU A 239 -3.04 34.85 7.71
C GLU A 239 -4.37 34.17 7.32
N VAL A 240 -5.17 34.80 6.48
CA VAL A 240 -6.42 34.21 5.94
C VAL A 240 -6.14 33.00 5.09
N LEU A 241 -5.08 33.04 4.27
CA LEU A 241 -4.65 31.86 3.48
C LEU A 241 -4.26 30.69 4.39
N CYS A 242 -3.45 30.94 5.42
CA CYS A 242 -3.03 29.90 6.38
C CYS A 242 -4.22 29.28 7.12
N GLU A 243 -5.16 30.09 7.58
CA GLU A 243 -6.35 29.61 8.28
C GLU A 243 -7.27 28.79 7.34
N THR A 244 -7.41 29.22 6.09
CA THR A 244 -8.16 28.49 5.07
C THR A 244 -7.55 27.12 4.81
N ILE A 245 -6.22 27.01 4.69
CA ILE A 245 -5.52 25.73 4.53
C ILE A 245 -5.77 24.82 5.75
N LYS A 246 -5.63 25.34 6.97
CA LYS A 246 -5.87 24.56 8.20
C LYS A 246 -7.28 24.00 8.26
N ARG A 247 -8.30 24.84 8.01
CA ARG A 247 -9.70 24.41 7.99
C ARG A 247 -9.96 23.35 6.94
N THR A 248 -9.42 23.53 5.75
CA THR A 248 -9.57 22.57 4.65
C THR A 248 -8.90 21.23 4.97
N ALA A 249 -7.67 21.25 5.52
CA ALA A 249 -6.98 20.04 5.95
C ALA A 249 -7.77 19.28 7.02
N PHE A 250 -8.36 19.99 7.98
CA PHE A 250 -9.20 19.38 9.01
C PHE A 250 -10.45 18.72 8.42
N LYS A 251 -11.12 19.35 7.45
CA LYS A 251 -12.28 18.77 6.75
C LYS A 251 -11.91 17.48 5.99
N ILE A 252 -10.79 17.51 5.25
CA ILE A 252 -10.29 16.33 4.52
C ILE A 252 -10.04 15.16 5.48
N THR A 253 -9.41 15.43 6.64
CA THR A 253 -9.17 14.40 7.66
C THR A 253 -10.47 13.79 8.18
N ARG A 254 -11.51 14.59 8.38
CA ARG A 254 -12.83 14.09 8.82
C ARG A 254 -13.48 13.17 7.80
N VAL A 255 -13.33 13.43 6.50
CA VAL A 255 -13.81 12.51 5.45
C VAL A 255 -13.08 11.17 5.52
N GLY A 256 -11.76 11.18 5.69
CA GLY A 256 -10.99 9.96 5.92
C GLY A 256 -11.47 9.17 7.12
N GLN A 257 -11.74 9.84 8.24
CA GLN A 257 -12.31 9.22 9.45
C GLN A 257 -13.71 8.64 9.21
N LEU A 258 -14.57 9.34 8.48
CA LEU A 258 -15.91 8.83 8.12
C LEU A 258 -15.81 7.52 7.35
N VAL A 259 -14.99 7.47 6.31
CA VAL A 259 -14.79 6.26 5.50
C VAL A 259 -14.18 5.13 6.33
N ALA A 260 -13.21 5.44 7.19
CA ALA A 260 -12.62 4.44 8.09
C ALA A 260 -13.68 3.86 9.06
N CYS A 261 -14.54 4.72 9.65
CA CYS A 261 -15.65 4.26 10.49
C CYS A 261 -16.61 3.35 9.73
N LEU A 262 -16.98 3.71 8.51
CA LEU A 262 -17.89 2.91 7.67
C LEU A 262 -17.29 1.53 7.33
N LEU A 263 -16.00 1.49 7.01
CA LEU A 263 -15.28 0.23 6.76
C LEU A 263 -15.20 -0.67 8.01
N TYR A 264 -15.08 -0.05 9.19
CA TYR A 264 -15.01 -0.79 10.48
C TYR A 264 -16.38 -1.31 10.95
N THR A 265 -17.47 -0.60 10.61
CA THR A 265 -18.84 -0.91 11.06
C THR A 265 -19.64 -1.72 10.05
N SER A 266 -19.18 -1.83 8.81
CA SER A 266 -19.74 -2.77 7.85
C SER A 266 -19.59 -4.20 8.38
N PRO A 267 -20.54 -5.14 8.14
CA PRO A 267 -20.46 -6.48 8.66
C PRO A 267 -19.09 -7.08 8.38
N SER A 268 -18.34 -7.23 9.47
CA SER A 268 -16.92 -7.58 9.44
C SER A 268 -16.75 -8.99 8.89
N PRO A 269 -15.67 -9.26 8.13
CA PRO A 269 -15.30 -10.63 7.79
C PRO A 269 -14.92 -11.49 9.02
N ARG A 270 -15.10 -11.00 10.24
CA ARG A 270 -14.79 -11.73 11.49
C ARG A 270 -15.92 -12.59 12.01
N ASP A 271 -17.11 -12.53 11.39
CA ASP A 271 -18.29 -13.35 11.76
C ASP A 271 -18.50 -14.49 10.75
#